data_dd11591e754d00d04295120f4b764fe1
#
_entry.id   dd11591e754d00d04295120f4b764fe1
#
_cell.length_a   1.000
_cell.length_b   1.000
_cell.length_c   1.000
_cell.angle_alpha   90.00
_cell.angle_beta   90.00
_cell.angle_gamma   90.00
#
_symmetry.space_group_name_H-M   'P 1'
#
loop_
_entity.id
_entity.type
_entity.pdbx_description
1 polymer ?
#
loop_
_entity_poly.entity_id
_entity_poly.type
_entity_poly.pdbx_seq_one_letter_code
_entity_poly.pdbx_strand_id
1 'polypeptide(L)'
;MRPEQKRVEISDGETLAFDYLVVATGATPRLPGVSGQDLEGIFCLRNVTDAIRIRKFIHEKRAKRAVVVGAGLISLEMCEAFRRLGL
;
A
#
# COMPACT_ATOMS: atom_id res chain seq x y z
N MET A 1 -22.42 -8.23 6.56
CA MET A 1 -22.00 -9.32 7.48
C MET A 1 -22.90 -9.34 8.70
N ARG A 2 -23.41 -10.52 9.10
CA ARG A 2 -24.28 -10.71 10.27
C ARG A 2 -23.63 -11.76 11.18
N PRO A 3 -22.75 -11.36 12.09
CA PRO A 3 -21.94 -12.28 12.88
C PRO A 3 -22.81 -13.15 13.83
N GLU A 4 -23.91 -12.61 14.33
CA GLU A 4 -24.86 -13.33 15.20
C GLU A 4 -25.54 -14.50 14.50
N GLN A 5 -25.70 -14.41 13.17
CA GLN A 5 -26.29 -15.46 12.34
C GLN A 5 -25.24 -16.38 11.71
N LYS A 6 -23.96 -16.17 11.99
CA LYS A 6 -22.82 -16.87 11.36
C LYS A 6 -22.94 -16.92 9.84
N ARG A 7 -23.28 -15.78 9.23
CA ARG A 7 -23.44 -15.62 7.78
C ARG A 7 -22.73 -14.40 7.25
N VAL A 8 -22.13 -14.56 6.06
CA VAL A 8 -21.54 -13.48 5.29
C VAL A 8 -22.19 -13.44 3.91
N GLU A 9 -22.58 -12.26 3.47
CA GLU A 9 -23.07 -11.99 2.13
C GLU A 9 -21.93 -11.51 1.26
N ILE A 10 -21.77 -12.10 0.09
CA ILE A 10 -20.76 -11.73 -0.90
C ILE A 10 -21.40 -10.87 -2.01
N SER A 11 -20.56 -10.25 -2.85
CA SER A 11 -20.95 -9.18 -3.77
C SER A 11 -21.97 -9.59 -4.84
N ASP A 12 -22.12 -10.87 -5.14
CA ASP A 12 -23.10 -11.43 -6.05
C ASP A 12 -24.47 -11.72 -5.39
N GLY A 13 -24.60 -11.41 -4.10
CA GLY A 13 -25.80 -11.65 -3.30
C GLY A 13 -25.88 -13.04 -2.67
N GLU A 14 -24.91 -13.91 -2.92
CA GLU A 14 -24.85 -15.20 -2.27
C GLU A 14 -24.52 -15.05 -0.78
N THR A 15 -25.12 -15.92 0.04
CA THR A 15 -24.89 -15.94 1.48
C THR A 15 -24.18 -17.22 1.89
N LEU A 16 -23.00 -17.07 2.49
CA LEU A 16 -22.19 -18.18 2.99
C LEU A 16 -22.37 -18.32 4.51
N ALA A 17 -22.61 -19.54 4.98
CA ALA A 17 -22.58 -19.87 6.41
C ALA A 17 -21.13 -20.20 6.81
N PHE A 18 -20.77 -19.91 8.06
CA PHE A 18 -19.45 -20.22 8.60
C PHE A 18 -19.53 -20.64 10.06
N ASP A 19 -18.63 -21.50 10.49
CA ASP A 19 -18.41 -21.80 11.91
C ASP A 19 -17.42 -20.82 12.53
N TYR A 20 -16.36 -20.51 11.79
CA TYR A 20 -15.33 -19.53 12.14
C TYR A 20 -15.12 -18.56 10.96
N LEU A 21 -14.97 -17.29 11.27
CA LEU A 21 -14.70 -16.24 10.28
C LEU A 21 -13.42 -15.50 10.66
N VAL A 22 -12.47 -15.51 9.75
CA VAL A 22 -11.26 -14.69 9.86
C VAL A 22 -11.42 -13.45 8.97
N VAL A 23 -11.38 -12.27 9.57
CA VAL A 23 -11.42 -10.99 8.85
C VAL A 23 -9.99 -10.54 8.59
N ALA A 24 -9.52 -10.74 7.36
CA ALA A 24 -8.15 -10.43 6.92
C ALA A 24 -8.16 -9.53 5.67
N THR A 25 -8.96 -8.48 5.67
CA THR A 25 -9.18 -7.57 4.53
C THR A 25 -8.00 -6.66 4.21
N GLY A 26 -6.99 -6.63 5.07
CA GLY A 26 -5.82 -5.79 4.93
C GLY A 26 -6.13 -4.30 5.10
N ALA A 27 -5.29 -3.46 4.52
CA ALA A 27 -5.42 -2.00 4.56
C ALA A 27 -5.17 -1.39 3.18
N THR A 28 -5.68 -0.21 2.94
CA THR A 28 -5.39 0.59 1.74
C THR A 28 -4.62 1.84 2.17
N PRO A 29 -3.53 2.20 1.47
CA PRO A 29 -2.83 3.44 1.76
C PRO A 29 -3.75 4.65 1.66
N ARG A 30 -3.67 5.54 2.63
CA ARG A 30 -4.42 6.78 2.61
C ARG A 30 -3.53 7.89 2.05
N LEU A 31 -3.90 8.42 0.91
CA LEU A 31 -3.23 9.59 0.35
C LEU A 31 -3.63 10.85 1.14
N PRO A 32 -2.73 11.84 1.25
CA PRO A 32 -2.97 13.03 2.07
C PRO A 32 -4.05 13.98 1.53
N GLY A 33 -4.57 13.76 0.32
CA GLY A 33 -5.61 14.60 -0.28
C GLY A 33 -5.10 15.97 -0.72
N VAL A 34 -3.81 16.08 -1.03
CA VAL A 34 -3.18 17.33 -1.48
C VAL A 34 -3.08 17.38 -3.01
N SER A 35 -3.02 18.61 -3.54
CA SER A 35 -2.80 18.82 -4.97
C SER A 35 -1.46 18.22 -5.41
N GLY A 36 -1.47 17.55 -6.55
CA GLY A 36 -0.28 16.92 -7.12
C GLY A 36 0.01 15.51 -6.63
N GLN A 37 -0.81 14.93 -5.75
CA GLN A 37 -0.62 13.55 -5.28
C GLN A 37 -0.69 12.49 -6.40
N ASP A 38 -1.25 12.84 -7.55
CA ASP A 38 -1.40 11.96 -8.72
C ASP A 38 -0.28 12.14 -9.75
N LEU A 39 0.71 12.99 -9.46
CA LEU A 39 1.83 13.23 -10.35
C LEU A 39 2.73 12.00 -10.49
N GLU A 40 3.37 11.88 -11.66
CA GLU A 40 4.36 10.85 -11.91
C GLU A 40 5.51 10.92 -10.89
N GLY A 41 5.87 9.79 -10.32
CA GLY A 41 6.93 9.72 -9.31
C GLY A 41 6.43 9.81 -7.86
N ILE A 42 5.12 9.91 -7.66
CA ILE A 42 4.50 9.80 -6.33
C ILE A 42 4.02 8.36 -6.12
N PHE A 43 4.44 7.77 -5.02
CA PHE A 43 4.16 6.37 -4.70
C PHE A 43 3.71 6.22 -3.25
N CYS A 44 2.84 5.24 -3.02
CA CYS A 44 2.66 4.63 -1.71
C CYS A 44 3.31 3.25 -1.73
N LEU A 45 3.92 2.87 -0.61
CA LEU A 45 4.46 1.53 -0.44
C LEU A 45 3.57 0.73 0.50
N ARG A 46 3.00 -0.36 -0.01
CA ARG A 46 2.21 -1.29 0.77
C ARG A 46 2.60 -2.74 0.52
N ASN A 47 2.91 -3.08 -0.71
CA ASN A 47 3.15 -4.45 -1.14
C ASN A 47 4.37 -4.54 -2.06
N VAL A 48 4.73 -5.78 -2.41
CA VAL A 48 5.88 -6.05 -3.28
C VAL A 48 5.75 -5.39 -4.66
N THR A 49 4.55 -5.33 -5.20
CA THR A 49 4.30 -4.69 -6.50
C THR A 49 4.64 -3.20 -6.46
N ASP A 50 4.30 -2.52 -5.36
CA ASP A 50 4.66 -1.11 -5.18
C ASP A 50 6.18 -0.93 -5.11
N ALA A 51 6.88 -1.80 -4.39
CA ALA A 51 8.34 -1.77 -4.29
C ALA A 51 9.00 -1.97 -5.67
N ILE A 52 8.48 -2.89 -6.48
CA ILE A 52 8.95 -3.12 -7.86
C ILE A 52 8.73 -1.87 -8.71
N ARG A 53 7.57 -1.24 -8.64
CA ARG A 53 7.25 -0.02 -9.39
C ARG A 53 8.17 1.13 -9.02
N ILE A 54 8.41 1.35 -7.72
CA ILE A 54 9.34 2.38 -7.21
C ILE A 54 10.75 2.13 -7.75
N ARG A 55 11.26 0.90 -7.62
CA ARG A 55 12.60 0.54 -8.09
C ARG A 55 12.74 0.72 -9.60
N LYS A 56 11.75 0.30 -10.38
CA LYS A 56 11.72 0.49 -11.82
C LYS A 56 11.78 1.97 -12.19
N PHE A 57 10.96 2.80 -11.55
CA PHE A 57 10.93 4.24 -11.77
C PHE A 57 12.29 4.89 -11.47
N ILE A 58 12.90 4.56 -10.33
CA ILE A 58 14.22 5.07 -9.95
C ILE A 58 15.25 4.78 -11.06
N HIS A 59 15.26 3.56 -11.57
CA HIS A 59 16.19 3.13 -12.60
C HIS A 59 15.92 3.80 -13.95
N GLU A 60 14.70 3.78 -14.44
CA GLU A 60 14.32 4.33 -15.75
C GLU A 60 14.45 5.85 -15.83
N LYS A 61 14.05 6.55 -14.78
CA LYS A 61 14.16 8.01 -14.69
C LYS A 61 15.52 8.51 -14.18
N ARG A 62 16.41 7.59 -13.80
CA ARG A 62 17.71 7.91 -13.20
C ARG A 62 17.56 8.89 -12.02
N ALA A 63 16.58 8.64 -11.18
CA ALA A 63 16.28 9.50 -10.03
C ALA A 63 17.52 9.67 -9.14
N LYS A 64 17.73 10.87 -8.63
CA LYS A 64 18.88 11.22 -7.78
C LYS A 64 18.44 11.68 -6.39
N ARG A 65 17.17 11.91 -6.20
CA ARG A 65 16.59 12.38 -4.94
C ARG A 65 15.28 11.69 -4.70
N ALA A 66 15.04 11.36 -3.45
CA ALA A 66 13.76 10.88 -2.95
C ALA A 66 13.31 11.73 -1.77
N VAL A 67 12.02 11.94 -1.66
CA VAL A 67 11.38 12.55 -0.51
C VAL A 67 10.45 11.52 0.10
N VAL A 68 10.59 11.27 1.38
CA VAL A 68 9.73 10.34 2.12
C VAL A 68 8.84 11.17 3.05
N VAL A 69 7.54 11.01 2.89
CA VAL A 69 6.55 11.73 3.71
C VAL A 69 6.08 10.81 4.82
N GLY A 70 6.37 11.21 6.06
CA GLY A 70 6.10 10.46 7.27
C GLY A 70 7.39 10.09 8.01
N ALA A 71 7.26 9.69 9.29
CA ALA A 71 8.37 9.34 10.16
C ALA A 71 8.14 8.01 10.90
N GLY A 72 7.31 7.14 10.33
CA GLY A 72 7.10 5.78 10.86
C GLY A 72 8.22 4.81 10.44
N LEU A 73 8.16 3.59 10.96
CA LEU A 73 9.16 2.54 10.68
C LEU A 73 9.36 2.30 9.18
N ILE A 74 8.28 2.20 8.41
CA ILE A 74 8.36 2.01 6.95
C ILE A 74 9.12 3.16 6.28
N SER A 75 8.89 4.39 6.74
CA SER A 75 9.57 5.57 6.19
C SER A 75 11.07 5.52 6.44
N LEU A 76 11.48 5.11 7.63
CA LEU A 76 12.91 4.98 7.99
C LEU A 76 13.59 3.87 7.18
N GLU A 77 12.97 2.71 7.04
CA GLU A 77 13.45 1.61 6.20
C GLU A 77 13.58 2.03 4.73
N MET A 78 12.61 2.79 4.22
CA MET A 78 12.68 3.32 2.86
C MET A 78 13.81 4.33 2.67
N CYS A 79 14.08 5.18 3.65
CA CYS A 79 15.23 6.09 3.60
C CYS A 79 16.55 5.31 3.52
N GLU A 80 16.70 4.25 4.30
CA GLU A 80 17.87 3.38 4.22
C GLU A 80 18.00 2.71 2.85
N ALA A 81 16.89 2.15 2.34
CA ALA A 81 16.85 1.52 1.02
C ALA A 81 17.22 2.50 -0.10
N PHE A 82 16.71 3.71 -0.08
CA PHE A 82 17.04 4.75 -1.06
C PHE A 82 18.50 5.16 -0.98
N ARG A 83 19.07 5.31 0.22
CA ARG A 83 20.51 5.56 0.37
C ARG A 83 21.38 4.46 -0.23
N ARG A 84 20.99 3.20 -0.05
CA ARG A 84 21.70 2.05 -0.66
C ARG A 84 21.61 2.07 -2.19
N LEU A 85 20.55 2.66 -2.77
CA LEU A 85 20.38 2.85 -4.20
C LEU A 85 21.05 4.12 -4.74
N GLY A 86 21.68 4.92 -3.87
CA GLY A 86 22.42 6.14 -4.26
C GLY A 86 21.56 7.40 -4.40
N LEU A 87 20.38 7.42 -3.76
CA LEU A 87 19.51 8.61 -3.68
C LEU A 87 19.79 9.40 -2.41
#